data_1f2b72d0644b2287ab863caed13e28a0
#
_entry.id   1f2b72d0644b2287ab863caed13e28a0
#
_cell.length_a   1.000
_cell.length_b   1.000
_cell.length_c   1.000
_cell.angle_alpha   90.00
_cell.angle_beta   90.00
_cell.angle_gamma   90.00
#
_symmetry.space_group_name_H-M   'P 1'
#
loop_
_entity.id
_entity.type
_entity.pdbx_description
1 polymer ?
#
loop_
_entity_poly.entity_id
_entity_poly.type
_entity_poly.pdbx_seq_one_letter_code
_entity_poly.pdbx_strand_id
1 'polypeptide(L)'
;TDSELRGLTFWTMGSFGGASWYLILPAIIVITLSMLWMIPSSRKLDLLQLGEPEAYRLGVDVKRLKYKVIISSAITVGVSVSLSGMIGFVGLVVPHLVRLLGGVNHSYLLPGSALLGAGLMMSADLISRTLIQPAELPVGLITSAIGAPFFLWLIFRIRKI
;
A
#
# COMPACT_ATOMS: atom_id res chain seq x y z
N THR A 1 -24.61 -15.38 13.89
CA THR A 1 -25.15 -14.30 14.74
C THR A 1 -24.87 -12.95 14.12
N ASP A 2 -25.67 -11.90 14.44
CA ASP A 2 -25.50 -10.53 13.86
C ASP A 2 -24.09 -9.95 14.13
N SER A 3 -23.48 -10.33 15.24
CA SER A 3 -22.11 -9.94 15.59
C SER A 3 -21.05 -10.53 14.65
N GLU A 4 -21.23 -11.76 14.20
CA GLU A 4 -20.31 -12.43 13.28
C GLU A 4 -20.44 -11.84 11.87
N LEU A 5 -21.66 -11.55 11.43
CA LEU A 5 -21.90 -10.88 10.15
C LEU A 5 -21.27 -9.49 10.12
N ARG A 6 -21.40 -8.72 11.21
CA ARG A 6 -20.72 -7.42 11.33
C ARG A 6 -19.21 -7.57 11.29
N GLY A 7 -18.64 -8.53 12.03
CA GLY A 7 -17.20 -8.80 11.99
C GLY A 7 -16.68 -9.13 10.59
N LEU A 8 -17.38 -9.98 9.84
CA LEU A 8 -17.04 -10.30 8.46
C LEU A 8 -17.12 -9.08 7.54
N THR A 9 -18.17 -8.27 7.70
CA THR A 9 -18.34 -7.04 6.89
C THR A 9 -17.21 -6.04 7.16
N PHE A 10 -16.88 -5.78 8.42
CA PHE A 10 -15.76 -4.90 8.78
C PHE A 10 -14.42 -5.43 8.29
N TRP A 11 -14.20 -6.75 8.34
CA TRP A 11 -12.96 -7.33 7.82
C TRP A 11 -12.84 -7.25 6.30
N THR A 12 -13.94 -7.48 5.57
CA THR A 12 -13.94 -7.38 4.10
C THR A 12 -13.87 -5.94 3.60
N MET A 13 -14.37 -4.97 4.37
CA MET A 13 -14.35 -3.55 4.01
C MET A 13 -13.16 -2.79 4.57
N GLY A 14 -12.37 -3.40 5.43
CA GLY A 14 -11.19 -2.83 6.08
C GLY A 14 -11.54 -1.83 7.19
N SER A 15 -10.99 -2.06 8.39
CA SER A 15 -11.17 -1.20 9.56
C SER A 15 -9.98 -1.28 10.49
N PHE A 16 -9.69 -0.18 11.21
CA PHE A 16 -8.69 -0.15 12.28
C PHE A 16 -9.32 -0.27 13.68
N GLY A 17 -10.63 -0.45 13.78
CA GLY A 17 -11.35 -0.52 15.07
C GLY A 17 -10.95 -1.70 15.99
N GLY A 18 -10.40 -2.80 15.41
CA GLY A 18 -9.90 -3.95 16.16
C GLY A 18 -8.41 -3.91 16.49
N ALA A 19 -7.72 -2.80 16.26
CA ALA A 19 -6.28 -2.68 16.46
C ALA A 19 -5.90 -2.74 17.95
N SER A 20 -5.07 -3.71 18.33
CA SER A 20 -4.50 -3.85 19.67
C SER A 20 -2.99 -3.79 19.65
N TRP A 21 -2.39 -3.20 20.67
CA TRP A 21 -0.92 -3.09 20.80
C TRP A 21 -0.20 -4.43 20.72
N TYR A 22 -0.83 -5.51 21.21
CA TYR A 22 -0.29 -6.86 21.15
C TYR A 22 -0.10 -7.35 19.71
N LEU A 23 -0.98 -6.96 18.78
CA LEU A 23 -0.89 -7.32 17.36
C LEU A 23 -0.06 -6.32 16.55
N ILE A 24 -0.12 -5.03 16.92
CA ILE A 24 0.57 -3.96 16.19
C ILE A 24 2.10 -4.06 16.36
N LEU A 25 2.60 -4.33 17.57
CA LEU A 25 4.04 -4.37 17.82
C LEU A 25 4.78 -5.40 16.95
N PRO A 26 4.38 -6.69 16.88
CA PRO A 26 5.04 -7.64 16.00
C PRO A 26 4.88 -7.27 14.52
N ALA A 27 3.75 -6.69 14.13
CA ALA A 27 3.53 -6.27 12.75
C ALA A 27 4.47 -5.14 12.33
N ILE A 28 4.68 -4.13 13.19
CA ILE A 28 5.64 -3.05 12.93
C ILE A 28 7.04 -3.64 12.70
N ILE A 29 7.46 -4.57 13.52
CA ILE A 29 8.78 -5.21 13.38
C ILE A 29 8.89 -5.92 12.03
N VAL A 30 7.92 -6.75 11.67
CA VAL A 30 7.94 -7.53 10.44
C VAL A 30 7.90 -6.62 9.20
N ILE A 31 7.02 -5.62 9.19
CA ILE A 31 6.89 -4.66 8.07
C ILE A 31 8.18 -3.83 7.93
N THR A 32 8.72 -3.33 9.04
CA THR A 32 9.96 -2.53 9.03
C THR A 32 11.14 -3.35 8.52
N LEU A 33 11.31 -4.58 8.98
CA LEU A 33 12.36 -5.47 8.50
C LEU A 33 12.20 -5.79 7.01
N SER A 34 10.98 -6.04 6.55
CA SER A 34 10.68 -6.26 5.13
C SER A 34 11.03 -5.04 4.27
N MET A 35 10.71 -3.84 4.74
CA MET A 35 11.07 -2.58 4.05
C MET A 35 12.58 -2.35 4.03
N LEU A 36 13.26 -2.51 5.17
CA LEU A 36 14.71 -2.35 5.26
C LEU A 36 15.44 -3.35 4.36
N TRP A 37 14.92 -4.57 4.25
CA TRP A 37 15.45 -5.56 3.32
C TRP A 37 15.28 -5.14 1.85
N MET A 38 14.24 -4.38 1.53
CA MET A 38 13.92 -3.94 0.16
C MET A 38 14.74 -2.70 -0.28
N ILE A 39 15.05 -1.77 0.62
CA ILE A 39 15.73 -0.49 0.32
C ILE A 39 17.02 -0.66 -0.50
N PRO A 40 17.95 -1.60 -0.19
CA PRO A 40 19.17 -1.77 -0.98
C PRO A 40 18.92 -2.22 -2.43
N SER A 41 17.72 -2.69 -2.72
CA SER A 41 17.33 -3.17 -4.06
C SER A 41 16.74 -2.07 -4.95
N SER A 42 16.55 -0.85 -4.43
CA SER A 42 15.94 0.27 -5.16
C SER A 42 16.63 0.58 -6.49
N ARG A 43 17.97 0.67 -6.51
CA ARG A 43 18.75 0.89 -7.74
C ARG A 43 18.59 -0.25 -8.76
N LYS A 44 18.48 -1.49 -8.29
CA LYS A 44 18.26 -2.65 -9.17
C LYS A 44 16.85 -2.63 -9.76
N LEU A 45 15.87 -2.11 -9.02
CA LEU A 45 14.52 -1.89 -9.52
C LEU A 45 14.48 -0.79 -10.58
N ASP A 46 15.28 0.27 -10.43
CA ASP A 46 15.40 1.32 -11.44
C ASP A 46 15.96 0.76 -12.75
N LEU A 47 17.00 -0.09 -12.67
CA LEU A 47 17.56 -0.77 -13.85
C LEU A 47 16.54 -1.73 -14.49
N LEU A 48 15.69 -2.38 -13.72
CA LEU A 48 14.65 -3.28 -14.24
C LEU A 48 13.59 -2.54 -15.08
N GLN A 49 13.39 -1.23 -14.88
CA GLN A 49 12.50 -0.42 -15.72
C GLN A 49 12.98 -0.29 -17.17
N LEU A 50 14.28 -0.47 -17.43
CA LEU A 50 14.84 -0.50 -18.80
C LEU A 50 14.52 -1.79 -19.54
N GLY A 51 13.96 -2.79 -18.85
CA GLY A 51 13.69 -4.12 -19.37
C GLY A 51 14.60 -5.19 -18.75
N GLU A 52 14.11 -6.44 -18.73
CA GLU A 52 14.84 -7.57 -18.14
C GLU A 52 16.19 -7.87 -18.86
N PRO A 53 16.26 -7.84 -20.21
CA PRO A 53 17.51 -8.11 -20.92
C PRO A 53 18.60 -7.07 -20.60
N GLU A 54 18.22 -5.78 -20.54
CA GLU A 54 19.12 -4.68 -20.25
C GLU A 54 19.59 -4.73 -18.79
N ALA A 55 18.67 -4.97 -17.84
CA ALA A 55 19.02 -5.14 -16.43
C ALA A 55 20.01 -6.31 -16.22
N TYR A 56 19.81 -7.42 -16.93
CA TYR A 56 20.71 -8.56 -16.87
C TYR A 56 22.11 -8.23 -17.41
N ARG A 57 22.19 -7.50 -18.54
CA ARG A 57 23.47 -7.02 -19.11
C ARG A 57 24.22 -6.08 -18.16
N LEU A 58 23.48 -5.32 -17.36
CA LEU A 58 24.04 -4.43 -16.32
C LEU A 58 24.36 -5.15 -15.01
N GLY A 59 24.33 -6.50 -14.99
CA GLY A 59 24.74 -7.32 -13.86
C GLY A 59 23.68 -7.52 -12.79
N VAL A 60 22.40 -7.23 -13.08
CA VAL A 60 21.29 -7.48 -12.15
C VAL A 60 20.83 -8.93 -12.28
N ASP A 61 20.88 -9.69 -11.19
CA ASP A 61 20.22 -10.99 -11.12
C ASP A 61 18.70 -10.78 -11.00
N VAL A 62 18.04 -10.70 -12.17
CA VAL A 62 16.61 -10.38 -12.31
C VAL A 62 15.74 -11.41 -11.55
N LYS A 63 16.14 -12.70 -11.60
CA LYS A 63 15.38 -13.76 -10.94
C LYS A 63 15.37 -13.58 -9.43
N ARG A 64 16.55 -13.38 -8.83
CA ARG A 64 16.64 -13.13 -7.36
C ARG A 64 15.94 -11.83 -6.96
N LEU A 65 16.05 -10.77 -7.78
CA LEU A 65 15.35 -9.51 -7.52
C LEU A 65 13.84 -9.71 -7.51
N LYS A 66 13.27 -10.40 -8.48
CA LYS A 66 11.84 -10.72 -8.54
C LYS A 66 11.38 -11.50 -7.32
N TYR A 67 12.09 -12.57 -6.94
CA TYR A 67 11.74 -13.32 -5.73
C TYR A 67 11.76 -12.45 -4.48
N LYS A 68 12.77 -11.58 -4.36
CA LYS A 68 12.88 -10.66 -3.23
C LYS A 68 11.69 -9.70 -3.16
N VAL A 69 11.28 -9.13 -4.29
CA VAL A 69 10.10 -8.24 -4.36
C VAL A 69 8.82 -8.99 -3.99
N ILE A 70 8.62 -10.18 -4.57
CA ILE A 70 7.41 -10.99 -4.31
C ILE A 70 7.32 -11.36 -2.83
N ILE A 71 8.40 -11.84 -2.22
CA ILE A 71 8.41 -12.24 -0.81
C ILE A 71 8.18 -11.02 0.09
N SER A 72 8.89 -9.92 -0.14
CA SER A 72 8.73 -8.70 0.66
C SER A 72 7.30 -8.14 0.58
N SER A 73 6.74 -8.07 -0.64
CA SER A 73 5.38 -7.58 -0.83
C SER A 73 4.34 -8.52 -0.22
N ALA A 74 4.50 -9.83 -0.37
CA ALA A 74 3.59 -10.82 0.23
C ALA A 74 3.57 -10.72 1.76
N ILE A 75 4.75 -10.59 2.39
CA ILE A 75 4.86 -10.43 3.84
C ILE A 75 4.19 -9.12 4.28
N THR A 76 4.53 -7.99 3.63
CA THR A 76 4.01 -6.68 4.02
C THR A 76 2.50 -6.61 3.83
N VAL A 77 1.98 -7.06 2.70
CA VAL A 77 0.54 -7.06 2.41
C VAL A 77 -0.20 -8.05 3.32
N GLY A 78 0.33 -9.27 3.50
CA GLY A 78 -0.29 -10.28 4.34
C GLY A 78 -0.45 -9.81 5.79
N VAL A 79 0.61 -9.24 6.39
CA VAL A 79 0.56 -8.67 7.74
C VAL A 79 -0.41 -7.48 7.81
N SER A 80 -0.37 -6.59 6.83
CA SER A 80 -1.29 -5.43 6.78
C SER A 80 -2.75 -5.88 6.70
N VAL A 81 -3.08 -6.80 5.81
CA VAL A 81 -4.46 -7.30 5.63
C VAL A 81 -4.93 -8.08 6.86
N SER A 82 -4.05 -8.82 7.54
CA SER A 82 -4.44 -9.53 8.77
C SER A 82 -4.84 -8.58 9.91
N LEU A 83 -4.29 -7.37 9.93
CA LEU A 83 -4.57 -6.36 10.97
C LEU A 83 -5.76 -5.46 10.64
N SER A 84 -5.85 -5.01 9.39
CA SER A 84 -6.79 -3.97 8.97
C SER A 84 -7.88 -4.46 8.02
N GLY A 85 -7.85 -5.74 7.63
CA GLY A 85 -8.71 -6.22 6.57
C GLY A 85 -8.29 -5.72 5.19
N MET A 86 -9.17 -5.87 4.20
CA MET A 86 -8.87 -5.47 2.81
C MET A 86 -9.12 -3.98 2.61
N ILE A 87 -8.05 -3.22 2.35
CA ILE A 87 -8.12 -1.80 2.00
C ILE A 87 -7.70 -1.63 0.54
N GLY A 88 -8.63 -1.16 -0.30
CA GLY A 88 -8.42 -0.99 -1.73
C GLY A 88 -7.79 0.36 -2.10
N PHE A 89 -7.33 0.46 -3.36
CA PHE A 89 -6.86 1.68 -4.04
C PHE A 89 -5.58 2.33 -3.50
N VAL A 90 -5.25 2.23 -2.22
CA VAL A 90 -4.08 2.90 -1.60
C VAL A 90 -2.78 2.50 -2.31
N GLY A 91 -2.60 1.21 -2.58
CA GLY A 91 -1.42 0.70 -3.28
C GLY A 91 -1.24 1.17 -4.73
N LEU A 92 -2.30 1.69 -5.36
CA LEU A 92 -2.25 2.28 -6.70
C LEU A 92 -2.10 3.81 -6.65
N VAL A 93 -2.91 4.47 -5.83
CA VAL A 93 -2.98 5.93 -5.74
C VAL A 93 -1.69 6.51 -5.17
N VAL A 94 -1.21 5.96 -4.05
CA VAL A 94 -0.06 6.50 -3.32
C VAL A 94 1.23 6.49 -4.14
N PRO A 95 1.68 5.35 -4.72
CA PRO A 95 2.89 5.36 -5.54
C PRO A 95 2.78 6.26 -6.77
N HIS A 96 1.58 6.39 -7.34
CA HIS A 96 1.36 7.29 -8.46
C HIS A 96 1.53 8.75 -8.06
N LEU A 97 0.95 9.17 -6.93
CA LEU A 97 1.13 10.53 -6.40
C LEU A 97 2.60 10.83 -6.08
N VAL A 98 3.31 9.87 -5.47
CA VAL A 98 4.74 10.03 -5.18
C VAL A 98 5.57 10.19 -6.45
N ARG A 99 5.25 9.46 -7.52
CA ARG A 99 5.91 9.63 -8.82
C ARG A 99 5.67 11.01 -9.44
N LEU A 100 4.49 11.59 -9.25
CA LEU A 100 4.20 12.95 -9.70
C LEU A 100 4.99 14.02 -8.94
N LEU A 101 5.30 13.78 -7.66
CA LEU A 101 6.00 14.73 -6.80
C LEU A 101 7.53 14.61 -6.87
N GLY A 102 8.06 13.37 -6.94
CA GLY A 102 9.49 13.11 -6.77
C GLY A 102 10.15 12.31 -7.90
N GLY A 103 9.42 11.98 -8.96
CA GLY A 103 9.94 11.22 -10.08
C GLY A 103 9.88 9.70 -9.89
N VAL A 104 10.54 8.96 -10.79
CA VAL A 104 10.38 7.50 -10.93
C VAL A 104 11.40 6.67 -10.15
N ASN A 105 12.40 7.29 -9.51
CA ASN A 105 13.44 6.59 -8.78
C ASN A 105 12.91 5.84 -7.56
N HIS A 106 13.17 4.54 -7.48
CA HIS A 106 12.69 3.69 -6.36
C HIS A 106 13.30 4.05 -5.02
N SER A 107 14.49 4.69 -4.99
CA SER A 107 15.10 5.19 -3.75
C SER A 107 14.25 6.26 -3.07
N TYR A 108 13.52 7.07 -3.85
CA TYR A 108 12.56 8.06 -3.35
C TYR A 108 11.15 7.48 -3.26
N LEU A 109 10.76 6.65 -4.24
CA LEU A 109 9.43 6.08 -4.34
C LEU A 109 9.07 5.20 -3.15
N LEU A 110 9.98 4.34 -2.68
CA LEU A 110 9.71 3.43 -1.56
C LEU A 110 9.43 4.18 -0.25
N PRO A 111 10.34 5.03 0.27
CA PRO A 111 10.07 5.77 1.50
C PRO A 111 8.95 6.81 1.33
N GLY A 112 8.86 7.47 0.19
CA GLY A 112 7.81 8.43 -0.11
C GLY A 112 6.42 7.79 -0.10
N SER A 113 6.30 6.59 -0.67
CA SER A 113 5.02 5.84 -0.64
C SER A 113 4.65 5.39 0.77
N ALA A 114 5.61 5.01 1.60
CA ALA A 114 5.35 4.66 2.99
C ALA A 114 4.82 5.85 3.80
N LEU A 115 5.48 7.01 3.69
CA LEU A 115 5.08 8.23 4.41
C LEU A 115 3.73 8.77 3.93
N LEU A 116 3.56 8.92 2.60
CA LEU A 116 2.34 9.46 2.03
C LEU A 116 1.16 8.49 2.24
N GLY A 117 1.41 7.18 2.15
CA GLY A 117 0.44 6.14 2.44
C GLY A 117 -0.01 6.16 3.90
N ALA A 118 0.93 6.29 4.85
CA ALA A 118 0.60 6.44 6.26
C ALA A 118 -0.26 7.68 6.52
N GLY A 119 0.11 8.84 5.96
CA GLY A 119 -0.66 10.08 6.09
C GLY A 119 -2.07 9.95 5.50
N LEU A 120 -2.21 9.34 4.33
CA LEU A 120 -3.50 9.11 3.70
C LEU A 120 -4.38 8.18 4.53
N MET A 121 -3.80 7.09 5.06
CA MET A 121 -4.55 6.15 5.89
C MET A 121 -4.98 6.76 7.23
N MET A 122 -4.13 7.56 7.89
CA MET A 122 -4.50 8.29 9.11
C MET A 122 -5.63 9.30 8.84
N SER A 123 -5.56 10.01 7.72
CA SER A 123 -6.62 10.95 7.32
C SER A 123 -7.94 10.23 7.02
N ALA A 124 -7.88 9.10 6.32
CA ALA A 124 -9.06 8.28 6.03
C ALA A 124 -9.70 7.70 7.29
N ASP A 125 -8.88 7.23 8.26
CA ASP A 125 -9.38 6.76 9.56
C ASP A 125 -10.03 7.87 10.37
N LEU A 126 -9.41 9.06 10.40
CA LEU A 126 -9.99 10.23 11.07
C LEU A 126 -11.36 10.60 10.49
N ILE A 127 -11.46 10.66 9.17
CA ILE A 127 -12.72 10.94 8.47
C ILE A 127 -13.76 9.85 8.79
N SER A 128 -13.36 8.59 8.74
CA SER A 128 -14.20 7.43 9.01
C SER A 128 -14.87 7.49 10.40
N ARG A 129 -14.14 7.94 11.41
CA ARG A 129 -14.60 8.07 12.80
C ARG A 129 -15.42 9.34 13.07
N THR A 130 -15.25 10.38 12.26
CA THR A 130 -15.91 11.69 12.49
C THR A 130 -17.17 11.90 11.67
N LEU A 131 -17.32 11.22 10.52
CA LEU A 131 -18.39 11.47 9.56
C LEU A 131 -19.78 11.04 10.05
N ILE A 132 -19.90 9.90 10.74
CA ILE A 132 -21.19 9.34 11.18
C ILE A 132 -21.06 8.82 12.61
N GLN A 133 -21.24 9.70 13.59
CA GLN A 133 -21.32 9.28 14.98
C GLN A 133 -22.78 8.91 15.35
N PRO A 134 -23.04 7.83 16.11
CA PRO A 134 -22.08 6.93 16.78
C PRO A 134 -21.62 5.71 15.95
N ALA A 135 -21.95 5.61 14.67
CA ALA A 135 -21.57 4.50 13.81
C ALA A 135 -20.16 4.71 13.23
N GLU A 136 -19.30 3.70 13.30
CA GLU A 136 -17.99 3.72 12.63
C GLU A 136 -18.15 3.24 11.18
N LEU A 137 -17.66 4.04 10.22
CA LEU A 137 -17.57 3.62 8.83
C LEU A 137 -16.29 2.80 8.61
N PRO A 138 -16.33 1.72 7.79
CA PRO A 138 -15.12 1.04 7.35
C PRO A 138 -14.20 1.98 6.58
N VAL A 139 -12.90 2.02 6.93
CA VAL A 139 -11.89 2.89 6.29
C VAL A 139 -11.77 2.61 4.79
N GLY A 140 -11.98 1.35 4.37
CA GLY A 140 -11.97 0.95 2.98
C GLY A 140 -13.03 1.62 2.11
N LEU A 141 -14.18 2.03 2.68
CA LEU A 141 -15.17 2.84 1.97
C LEU A 141 -14.62 4.23 1.62
N ILE A 142 -13.96 4.88 2.58
CA ILE A 142 -13.36 6.20 2.39
C ILE A 142 -12.24 6.14 1.35
N THR A 143 -11.35 5.16 1.47
CA THR A 143 -10.24 4.99 0.51
C THR A 143 -10.74 4.65 -0.90
N SER A 144 -11.82 3.87 -1.01
CA SER A 144 -12.45 3.56 -2.30
C SER A 144 -13.16 4.77 -2.91
N ALA A 145 -13.83 5.58 -2.08
CA ALA A 145 -14.50 6.80 -2.52
C ALA A 145 -13.50 7.84 -3.08
N ILE A 146 -12.28 7.89 -2.53
CA ILE A 146 -11.20 8.75 -3.02
C ILE A 146 -10.50 8.10 -4.22
N GLY A 147 -10.23 6.80 -4.13
CA GLY A 147 -9.42 6.07 -5.11
C GLY A 147 -10.12 5.84 -6.44
N ALA A 148 -11.42 5.55 -6.45
CA ALA A 148 -12.15 5.28 -7.68
C ALA A 148 -12.24 6.51 -8.61
N PRO A 149 -12.62 7.72 -8.15
CA PRO A 149 -12.59 8.92 -8.99
C PRO A 149 -11.19 9.27 -9.48
N PHE A 150 -10.17 9.12 -8.62
CA PHE A 150 -8.78 9.35 -9.00
C PHE A 150 -8.34 8.41 -10.12
N PHE A 151 -8.69 7.13 -10.04
CA PHE A 151 -8.36 6.14 -11.06
C PHE A 151 -9.07 6.42 -12.39
N LEU A 152 -10.34 6.82 -12.36
CA LEU A 152 -11.07 7.24 -13.55
C LEU A 152 -10.43 8.47 -14.20
N TRP A 153 -10.08 9.48 -13.39
CA TRP A 153 -9.38 10.66 -13.87
C TRP A 153 -8.05 10.30 -14.55
N LEU A 154 -7.29 9.38 -13.96
CA LEU A 154 -6.02 8.91 -14.50
C LEU A 154 -6.19 8.25 -15.87
N ILE A 155 -7.20 7.35 -16.03
CA ILE A 155 -7.50 6.69 -17.30
C ILE A 155 -7.86 7.72 -18.38
N PHE A 156 -8.70 8.70 -18.06
CA PHE A 156 -9.09 9.73 -19.02
C PHE A 156 -7.92 10.63 -19.43
N ARG A 157 -6.97 10.85 -18.52
CA ARG A 157 -5.78 11.65 -18.82
C ARG A 157 -4.80 10.90 -19.75
N ILE A 158 -4.61 9.60 -19.55
CA ILE A 158 -3.74 8.77 -20.40
C ILE A 158 -4.32 8.65 -21.82
N ARG A 159 -5.64 8.65 -21.96
CA ARG A 159 -6.33 8.51 -23.27
C ARG A 159 -6.26 9.77 -24.14
N LYS A 160 -5.81 10.92 -23.60
CA LYS A 160 -5.65 12.18 -24.32
C LYS A 160 -4.24 12.44 -24.88
N ILE A 161 -3.33 11.49 -24.70
CA ILE A 161 -1.97 11.45 -25.27
C ILE A 161 -1.93 10.38 -26.36
#